data_cb5fb94a3262163dbe048f666b2a0728
#
_entry.id   cb5fb94a3262163dbe048f666b2a0728
#
_cell.length_a   1.000
_cell.length_b   1.000
_cell.length_c   1.000
_cell.angle_alpha   90.00
_cell.angle_beta   90.00
_cell.angle_gamma   90.00
#
_symmetry.space_group_name_H-M   'P 1'
#
loop_
_entity.id
_entity.type
_entity.pdbx_description
1 polymer ?
#
loop_
_entity_poly.entity_id
_entity_poly.type
_entity_poly.pdbx_seq_one_letter_code
_entity_poly.pdbx_strand_id
1 'polypeptide(L)'
;NQDWTFPTNIAYGPGRLKEIGGICNNLDIKNPLIVTDKGSTKLPFIINLQNYLKSSDVKSDLFFDISPNPREDEVSNGVSKFKDGNHDAIIAIGGGSAMDGGKLICLTANNDVPLRDFEFELTPPKISKDNPFPKIITIPTTAGTGAETEISAMVTYLKEGMKFCMWHPDVRP
;
A
#
# COMPACT_ATOMS: atom_id res chain seq x y z
N ASN A 1 -34.31 -6.84 -5.00
CA ASN A 1 -33.31 -7.48 -4.11
C ASN A 1 -31.95 -7.18 -4.72
N GLN A 2 -31.01 -6.66 -3.94
CA GLN A 2 -29.64 -6.43 -4.34
C GLN A 2 -28.73 -7.12 -3.31
N ASP A 3 -27.78 -7.91 -3.82
CA ASP A 3 -26.77 -8.54 -2.98
C ASP A 3 -25.56 -7.59 -2.91
N TRP A 4 -25.08 -7.33 -1.70
CA TRP A 4 -23.92 -6.51 -1.45
C TRP A 4 -22.78 -7.39 -0.95
N THR A 5 -21.63 -7.32 -1.59
CA THR A 5 -20.40 -7.96 -1.11
C THR A 5 -19.37 -6.87 -0.83
N PHE A 6 -18.85 -6.85 0.39
CA PHE A 6 -17.72 -6.01 0.75
C PHE A 6 -16.50 -6.91 0.95
N PRO A 7 -15.60 -6.98 -0.04
CA PRO A 7 -14.56 -8.01 -0.06
C PRO A 7 -13.32 -7.68 0.77
N THR A 8 -13.17 -6.44 1.28
CA THR A 8 -12.04 -6.05 2.12
C THR A 8 -12.29 -6.44 3.57
N ASN A 9 -11.34 -7.15 4.19
CA ASN A 9 -11.40 -7.48 5.61
C ASN A 9 -11.05 -6.27 6.46
N ILE A 10 -11.95 -5.83 7.32
CA ILE A 10 -11.76 -4.64 8.14
C ILE A 10 -11.61 -5.03 9.61
N ALA A 11 -10.48 -4.67 10.21
CA ALA A 11 -10.25 -4.72 11.65
C ALA A 11 -10.48 -3.33 12.24
N TYR A 12 -11.67 -3.06 12.77
CA TYR A 12 -12.07 -1.75 13.29
C TYR A 12 -12.20 -1.74 14.80
N GLY A 13 -11.73 -0.66 15.44
CA GLY A 13 -11.91 -0.41 16.87
C GLY A 13 -10.71 0.33 17.51
N PRO A 14 -10.91 0.96 18.67
CA PRO A 14 -9.84 1.64 19.39
C PRO A 14 -8.70 0.67 19.76
N GLY A 15 -7.46 1.09 19.50
CA GLY A 15 -6.27 0.34 19.91
C GLY A 15 -5.95 -0.90 19.06
N ARG A 16 -6.70 -1.20 18.00
CA ARG A 16 -6.49 -2.40 17.18
C ARG A 16 -5.18 -2.41 16.40
N LEU A 17 -4.48 -1.27 16.27
CA LEU A 17 -3.14 -1.22 15.69
C LEU A 17 -2.16 -2.19 16.39
N LYS A 18 -2.33 -2.44 17.68
CA LYS A 18 -1.50 -3.40 18.44
C LYS A 18 -1.58 -4.85 17.94
N GLU A 19 -2.62 -5.18 17.18
CA GLU A 19 -2.84 -6.54 16.64
C GLU A 19 -2.08 -6.79 15.34
N ILE A 20 -1.42 -5.75 14.78
CA ILE A 20 -0.80 -5.80 13.44
C ILE A 20 0.21 -6.94 13.29
N GLY A 21 1.01 -7.22 14.31
CA GLY A 21 1.97 -8.31 14.28
C GLY A 21 1.29 -9.69 14.18
N GLY A 22 0.20 -9.90 14.92
CA GLY A 22 -0.62 -11.12 14.81
C GLY A 22 -1.29 -11.23 13.44
N ILE A 23 -1.79 -10.11 12.89
CA ILE A 23 -2.37 -10.07 11.54
C ILE A 23 -1.30 -10.46 10.50
N CYS A 24 -0.10 -9.89 10.58
CA CYS A 24 1.00 -10.23 9.69
C CYS A 24 1.33 -11.73 9.75
N ASN A 25 1.44 -12.29 10.95
CA ASN A 25 1.73 -13.71 11.14
C ASN A 25 0.63 -14.61 10.55
N ASN A 26 -0.63 -14.26 10.73
CA ASN A 26 -1.76 -15.00 10.16
C ASN A 26 -1.80 -14.93 8.62
N LEU A 27 -1.29 -13.86 8.04
CA LEU A 27 -1.17 -13.65 6.60
C LEU A 27 0.18 -14.13 6.05
N ASP A 28 1.03 -14.74 6.87
CA ASP A 28 2.39 -15.16 6.50
C ASP A 28 3.25 -14.02 5.93
N ILE A 29 3.11 -12.83 6.53
CA ILE A 29 3.92 -11.64 6.24
C ILE A 29 5.08 -11.59 7.23
N LYS A 30 6.32 -11.53 6.75
CA LYS A 30 7.54 -11.58 7.58
C LYS A 30 8.39 -10.32 7.49
N ASN A 31 8.30 -9.60 6.37
CA ASN A 31 9.15 -8.43 6.09
C ASN A 31 8.42 -7.37 5.26
N PRO A 32 7.31 -6.77 5.76
CA PRO A 32 6.59 -5.76 5.01
C PRO A 32 7.39 -4.46 4.86
N LEU A 33 7.20 -3.77 3.73
CA LEU A 33 7.60 -2.38 3.57
C LEU A 33 6.49 -1.48 4.12
N ILE A 34 6.80 -0.69 5.14
CA ILE A 34 5.88 0.34 5.64
C ILE A 34 6.00 1.55 4.71
N VAL A 35 4.87 1.97 4.13
CA VAL A 35 4.79 3.14 3.23
C VAL A 35 3.99 4.24 3.91
N THR A 36 4.57 5.44 3.98
CA THR A 36 3.94 6.62 4.60
C THR A 36 4.44 7.91 3.93
N ASP A 37 4.01 9.05 4.43
CA ASP A 37 4.53 10.36 4.03
C ASP A 37 5.62 10.87 4.98
N LYS A 38 6.40 11.84 4.50
CA LYS A 38 7.55 12.39 5.22
C LYS A 38 7.16 13.06 6.55
N GLY A 39 6.00 13.69 6.61
CA GLY A 39 5.49 14.34 7.82
C GLY A 39 5.10 13.37 8.92
N SER A 40 4.75 12.15 8.55
CA SER A 40 4.26 11.14 9.47
C SER A 40 5.36 10.34 10.18
N THR A 41 6.61 10.38 9.70
CA THR A 41 7.71 9.51 10.14
C THR A 41 7.99 9.50 11.64
N LYS A 42 7.76 10.63 12.32
CA LYS A 42 8.02 10.78 13.76
C LYS A 42 6.74 10.74 14.60
N LEU A 43 5.60 10.47 13.99
CA LEU A 43 4.34 10.45 14.72
C LEU A 43 4.18 9.15 15.51
N PRO A 44 3.48 9.20 16.66
CA PRO A 44 3.37 8.06 17.56
C PRO A 44 2.85 6.78 16.90
N PHE A 45 1.95 6.90 15.93
CA PHE A 45 1.38 5.72 15.27
C PHE A 45 2.40 4.96 14.41
N ILE A 46 3.38 5.64 13.79
CA ILE A 46 4.47 4.97 13.05
C ILE A 46 5.41 4.25 14.03
N ILE A 47 5.80 4.94 15.11
CA ILE A 47 6.67 4.35 16.13
C ILE A 47 6.00 3.13 16.78
N ASN A 48 4.71 3.24 17.09
CA ASN A 48 3.94 2.13 17.66
C ASN A 48 3.82 0.96 16.68
N LEU A 49 3.52 1.23 15.38
CA LEU A 49 3.45 0.21 14.35
C LEU A 49 4.75 -0.59 14.29
N GLN A 50 5.89 0.09 14.18
CA GLN A 50 7.21 -0.57 14.13
C GLN A 50 7.50 -1.40 15.40
N ASN A 51 7.14 -0.88 16.58
CA ASN A 51 7.30 -1.60 17.85
C ASN A 51 6.41 -2.85 17.92
N TYR A 52 5.15 -2.77 17.47
CA TYR A 52 4.24 -3.92 17.45
C TYR A 52 4.69 -5.01 16.46
N LEU A 53 5.17 -4.63 15.28
CA LEU A 53 5.76 -5.57 14.32
C LEU A 53 6.99 -6.27 14.94
N LYS A 54 7.92 -5.49 15.48
CA LYS A 54 9.12 -6.01 16.12
C LYS A 54 8.82 -6.95 17.29
N SER A 55 7.83 -6.63 18.12
CA SER A 55 7.43 -7.49 19.25
C SER A 55 6.79 -8.81 18.83
N SER A 56 6.44 -8.94 17.57
CA SER A 56 5.87 -10.15 16.95
C SER A 56 6.84 -10.85 15.99
N ASP A 57 8.15 -10.52 16.05
CA ASP A 57 9.21 -11.04 15.20
C ASP A 57 8.99 -10.77 13.69
N VAL A 58 8.23 -9.74 13.35
CA VAL A 58 8.04 -9.26 11.98
C VAL A 58 9.06 -8.16 11.70
N LYS A 59 9.98 -8.41 10.76
CA LYS A 59 10.92 -7.39 10.28
C LYS A 59 10.14 -6.35 9.47
N SER A 60 10.65 -5.13 9.37
CA SER A 60 10.05 -4.12 8.50
C SER A 60 11.03 -2.99 8.21
N ASP A 61 10.93 -2.41 7.04
CA ASP A 61 11.57 -1.15 6.70
C ASP A 61 10.52 -0.05 6.49
N LEU A 62 10.96 1.20 6.50
CA LEU A 62 10.12 2.37 6.27
C LEU A 62 10.50 3.06 4.97
N PHE A 63 9.52 3.31 4.12
CA PHE A 63 9.59 4.19 2.96
C PHE A 63 8.63 5.37 3.18
N PHE A 64 9.13 6.60 3.09
CA PHE A 64 8.38 7.80 3.47
C PHE A 64 8.45 8.94 2.45
N ASP A 65 9.01 8.69 1.28
CA ASP A 65 9.14 9.71 0.25
C ASP A 65 7.89 9.80 -0.65
N ILE A 66 6.71 9.67 -0.04
CA ILE A 66 5.42 9.90 -0.71
C ILE A 66 4.97 11.34 -0.41
N SER A 67 4.80 12.13 -1.46
CA SER A 67 4.28 13.49 -1.37
C SER A 67 2.73 13.52 -1.33
N PRO A 68 2.13 14.64 -0.93
CA PRO A 68 0.70 14.90 -1.17
C PRO A 68 0.45 14.86 -2.69
N ASN A 69 -0.27 13.92 -3.21
CA ASN A 69 -0.37 13.57 -4.63
C ASN A 69 0.87 12.79 -5.13
N PRO A 70 0.90 11.48 -4.88
CA PRO A 70 2.02 10.63 -5.25
C PRO A 70 2.44 10.78 -6.71
N ARG A 71 3.75 10.73 -6.95
CA ARG A 71 4.33 10.90 -8.28
C ARG A 71 4.95 9.59 -8.77
N GLU A 72 5.06 9.43 -10.10
CA GLU A 72 5.61 8.22 -10.70
C GLU A 72 7.07 7.95 -10.30
N ASP A 73 7.88 9.00 -10.08
CA ASP A 73 9.27 8.86 -9.62
C ASP A 73 9.35 8.35 -8.16
N GLU A 74 8.48 8.83 -7.30
CA GLU A 74 8.38 8.36 -5.90
C GLU A 74 7.95 6.89 -5.83
N VAL A 75 7.00 6.49 -6.69
CA VAL A 75 6.58 5.10 -6.82
C VAL A 75 7.75 4.22 -7.26
N SER A 76 8.51 4.64 -8.28
CA SER A 76 9.68 3.90 -8.75
C SER A 76 10.74 3.73 -7.66
N ASN A 77 10.98 4.76 -6.84
CA ASN A 77 11.87 4.69 -5.69
C ASN A 77 11.35 3.70 -4.62
N GLY A 78 10.05 3.70 -4.38
CA GLY A 78 9.40 2.77 -3.46
C GLY A 78 9.51 1.32 -3.94
N VAL A 79 9.35 1.07 -5.24
CA VAL A 79 9.55 -0.26 -5.85
C VAL A 79 11.00 -0.72 -5.70
N SER A 80 11.97 0.16 -5.93
CA SER A 80 13.39 -0.15 -5.72
C SER A 80 13.65 -0.53 -4.26
N LYS A 81 13.14 0.28 -3.31
CA LYS A 81 13.24 -0.02 -1.87
C LYS A 81 12.60 -1.36 -1.50
N PHE A 82 11.44 -1.68 -2.10
CA PHE A 82 10.76 -2.96 -1.88
C PHE A 82 11.63 -4.15 -2.34
N LYS A 83 12.17 -4.06 -3.54
CA LYS A 83 13.02 -5.11 -4.13
C LYS A 83 14.34 -5.28 -3.37
N ASP A 84 15.04 -4.19 -3.10
CA ASP A 84 16.35 -4.19 -2.42
C ASP A 84 16.26 -4.74 -0.99
N GLY A 85 15.14 -4.46 -0.29
CA GLY A 85 14.87 -4.97 1.04
C GLY A 85 14.32 -6.41 1.08
N ASN A 86 14.07 -7.04 -0.07
CA ASN A 86 13.39 -8.34 -0.18
C ASN A 86 12.08 -8.36 0.64
N HIS A 87 11.27 -7.32 0.48
CA HIS A 87 10.00 -7.21 1.17
C HIS A 87 8.96 -8.16 0.57
N ASP A 88 8.05 -8.67 1.40
CA ASP A 88 7.03 -9.65 1.04
C ASP A 88 5.60 -9.10 1.04
N ALA A 89 5.42 -7.91 1.61
CA ALA A 89 4.13 -7.23 1.70
C ALA A 89 4.31 -5.71 1.83
N ILE A 90 3.21 -4.97 1.77
CA ILE A 90 3.16 -3.53 1.99
C ILE A 90 2.20 -3.22 3.14
N ILE A 91 2.61 -2.35 4.05
CA ILE A 91 1.74 -1.71 5.05
C ILE A 91 1.70 -0.22 4.75
N ALA A 92 0.62 0.24 4.11
CA ALA A 92 0.42 1.65 3.80
C ALA A 92 -0.32 2.34 4.94
N ILE A 93 0.33 3.28 5.63
CA ILE A 93 -0.23 3.97 6.80
C ILE A 93 -0.14 5.49 6.64
N GLY A 94 -1.26 6.17 6.78
CA GLY A 94 -1.31 7.63 6.64
C GLY A 94 -2.64 8.12 6.09
N GLY A 95 -2.61 9.27 5.41
CA GLY A 95 -3.73 9.78 4.63
C GLY A 95 -3.88 9.07 3.28
N GLY A 96 -4.84 9.51 2.46
CA GLY A 96 -5.10 8.94 1.14
C GLY A 96 -3.85 8.80 0.27
N SER A 97 -2.98 9.83 0.26
CA SER A 97 -1.75 9.80 -0.55
C SER A 97 -0.76 8.71 -0.11
N ALA A 98 -0.61 8.45 1.19
CA ALA A 98 0.24 7.37 1.68
C ALA A 98 -0.31 5.99 1.27
N MET A 99 -1.63 5.81 1.35
CA MET A 99 -2.30 4.58 0.94
C MET A 99 -2.25 4.40 -0.59
N ASP A 100 -2.45 5.47 -1.34
CA ASP A 100 -2.28 5.45 -2.81
C ASP A 100 -0.85 5.08 -3.18
N GLY A 101 0.16 5.72 -2.57
CA GLY A 101 1.57 5.39 -2.78
C GLY A 101 1.87 3.91 -2.53
N GLY A 102 1.34 3.34 -1.45
CA GLY A 102 1.48 1.92 -1.14
C GLY A 102 0.86 1.02 -2.20
N LYS A 103 -0.34 1.33 -2.68
CA LYS A 103 -1.00 0.58 -3.76
C LYS A 103 -0.26 0.69 -5.10
N LEU A 104 0.23 1.88 -5.44
CA LEU A 104 1.02 2.09 -6.66
C LEU A 104 2.32 1.28 -6.65
N ILE A 105 3.01 1.23 -5.51
CA ILE A 105 4.18 0.36 -5.33
C ILE A 105 3.75 -1.11 -5.47
N CYS A 106 2.64 -1.51 -4.86
CA CYS A 106 2.10 -2.86 -4.95
C CYS A 106 1.86 -3.30 -6.40
N LEU A 107 1.27 -2.42 -7.24
CA LEU A 107 0.99 -2.69 -8.65
C LEU A 107 2.24 -3.09 -9.46
N THR A 108 3.42 -2.58 -9.12
CA THR A 108 4.64 -2.76 -9.93
C THR A 108 5.78 -3.47 -9.20
N ALA A 109 5.61 -3.85 -7.93
CA ALA A 109 6.69 -4.43 -7.12
C ALA A 109 7.17 -5.80 -7.61
N ASN A 110 6.28 -6.68 -8.04
CA ASN A 110 6.58 -8.07 -8.41
C ASN A 110 6.47 -8.36 -9.91
N ASN A 111 6.33 -7.34 -10.73
CA ASN A 111 6.23 -7.52 -12.18
C ASN A 111 6.94 -6.36 -12.91
N ASP A 112 7.09 -6.49 -14.24
CA ASP A 112 7.75 -5.49 -15.08
C ASP A 112 6.73 -4.72 -15.94
N VAL A 113 5.44 -4.78 -15.60
CA VAL A 113 4.39 -4.05 -16.30
C VAL A 113 4.54 -2.55 -15.99
N PRO A 114 4.60 -1.68 -17.00
CA PRO A 114 4.63 -0.25 -16.77
C PRO A 114 3.43 0.23 -15.95
N LEU A 115 3.67 1.11 -14.99
CA LEU A 115 2.58 1.63 -14.13
C LEU A 115 1.43 2.21 -14.96
N ARG A 116 1.73 2.81 -16.11
CA ARG A 116 0.74 3.41 -17.01
C ARG A 116 -0.28 2.39 -17.56
N ASP A 117 0.10 1.14 -17.71
CA ASP A 117 -0.78 0.11 -18.24
C ASP A 117 -1.90 -0.29 -17.25
N PHE A 118 -1.80 0.17 -16.00
CA PHE A 118 -2.83 0.01 -14.96
C PHE A 118 -3.85 1.16 -14.93
N GLU A 119 -3.84 2.07 -15.91
CA GLU A 119 -4.79 3.18 -15.96
C GLU A 119 -6.25 2.71 -16.01
N PHE A 120 -7.12 3.39 -15.26
CA PHE A 120 -8.51 2.98 -15.03
C PHE A 120 -9.33 2.81 -16.32
N GLU A 121 -9.02 3.57 -17.36
CA GLU A 121 -9.72 3.47 -18.65
C GLU A 121 -9.24 2.31 -19.51
N LEU A 122 -8.16 1.63 -19.12
CA LEU A 122 -7.60 0.49 -19.82
C LEU A 122 -8.10 -0.83 -19.23
N THR A 123 -8.01 -1.90 -20.03
CA THR A 123 -8.19 -3.25 -19.50
C THR A 123 -6.98 -3.60 -18.62
N PRO A 124 -7.18 -3.97 -17.35
CA PRO A 124 -6.07 -4.26 -16.46
C PRO A 124 -5.21 -5.41 -17.02
N PRO A 125 -3.87 -5.28 -16.92
CA PRO A 125 -2.95 -6.28 -17.45
C PRO A 125 -3.09 -7.60 -16.69
N LYS A 126 -2.88 -8.71 -17.38
CA LYS A 126 -2.85 -10.03 -16.75
C LYS A 126 -1.51 -10.22 -16.01
N ILE A 127 -1.57 -10.50 -14.73
CA ILE A 127 -0.40 -10.76 -13.89
C ILE A 127 -0.20 -12.27 -13.74
N SER A 128 1.06 -12.69 -13.80
CA SER A 128 1.41 -14.10 -13.61
C SER A 128 1.05 -14.57 -12.19
N LYS A 129 0.48 -15.76 -12.10
CA LYS A 129 0.21 -16.40 -10.80
C LYS A 129 1.48 -16.79 -10.04
N ASP A 130 2.60 -16.92 -10.74
CA ASP A 130 3.90 -17.25 -10.14
C ASP A 130 4.53 -16.02 -9.47
N ASN A 131 4.14 -14.81 -9.89
CA ASN A 131 4.57 -13.53 -9.32
C ASN A 131 3.35 -12.65 -9.00
N PRO A 132 2.53 -13.01 -8.03
CA PRO A 132 1.36 -12.22 -7.66
C PRO A 132 1.75 -10.87 -7.06
N PHE A 133 0.82 -9.95 -7.02
CA PHE A 133 1.03 -8.71 -6.26
C PHE A 133 1.36 -9.02 -4.80
N PRO A 134 2.20 -8.20 -4.15
CA PRO A 134 2.41 -8.28 -2.72
C PRO A 134 1.07 -8.13 -1.96
N LYS A 135 0.97 -8.77 -0.81
CA LYS A 135 -0.15 -8.48 0.10
C LYS A 135 -0.07 -7.03 0.56
N ILE A 136 -1.22 -6.39 0.72
CA ILE A 136 -1.28 -5.00 1.18
C ILE A 136 -2.22 -4.86 2.38
N ILE A 137 -1.78 -4.12 3.39
CA ILE A 137 -2.58 -3.70 4.54
C ILE A 137 -2.61 -2.18 4.53
N THR A 138 -3.79 -1.59 4.61
CA THR A 138 -3.98 -0.14 4.66
C THR A 138 -4.45 0.30 6.05
N ILE A 139 -3.85 1.36 6.58
CA ILE A 139 -4.14 1.90 7.91
C ILE A 139 -4.39 3.40 7.78
N PRO A 140 -5.66 3.84 7.68
CA PRO A 140 -5.97 5.24 7.52
C PRO A 140 -5.73 6.04 8.81
N THR A 141 -5.16 7.23 8.67
CA THR A 141 -5.03 8.22 9.76
C THR A 141 -5.95 9.43 9.55
N THR A 142 -6.62 9.51 8.42
CA THR A 142 -7.60 10.54 8.07
C THR A 142 -8.87 9.89 7.56
N ALA A 143 -10.02 10.39 7.99
CA ALA A 143 -11.32 9.91 7.50
C ALA A 143 -11.71 10.61 6.20
N GLY A 144 -12.45 9.92 5.33
CA GLY A 144 -13.19 10.50 4.21
C GLY A 144 -12.71 10.12 2.82
N THR A 145 -11.46 9.65 2.64
CA THR A 145 -10.97 9.29 1.30
C THR A 145 -11.49 7.95 0.80
N GLY A 146 -11.74 6.99 1.71
CA GLY A 146 -12.07 5.61 1.35
C GLY A 146 -10.90 4.80 0.80
N ALA A 147 -9.71 5.42 0.68
CA ALA A 147 -8.55 4.78 0.07
C ALA A 147 -8.11 3.49 0.78
N GLU A 148 -8.51 3.30 2.02
CA GLU A 148 -8.25 2.08 2.79
C GLU A 148 -8.97 0.84 2.27
N THR A 149 -10.00 1.00 1.44
CA THR A 149 -10.81 -0.11 0.92
C THR A 149 -10.88 -0.16 -0.60
N GLU A 150 -10.39 0.87 -1.27
CA GLU A 150 -10.41 0.99 -2.72
C GLU A 150 -9.29 0.20 -3.38
N ILE A 151 -9.59 -0.37 -4.55
CA ILE A 151 -8.61 -1.06 -5.42
C ILE A 151 -7.84 -0.09 -6.32
N SER A 152 -8.22 1.18 -6.29
CA SER A 152 -7.64 2.25 -7.11
C SER A 152 -6.70 3.14 -6.32
N ALA A 153 -5.82 3.83 -7.03
CA ALA A 153 -4.87 4.79 -6.47
C ALA A 153 -4.56 5.90 -7.49
N MET A 154 -4.34 7.12 -6.98
CA MET A 154 -4.04 8.27 -7.82
C MET A 154 -2.55 8.52 -7.90
N VAL A 155 -2.03 8.73 -9.12
CA VAL A 155 -0.62 9.08 -9.38
C VAL A 155 -0.53 10.34 -10.25
N THR A 156 0.46 11.19 -9.99
CA THR A 156 0.77 12.36 -10.80
C THR A 156 1.95 12.05 -11.73
N TYR A 157 1.76 12.19 -13.02
CA TYR A 157 2.82 12.12 -14.02
C TYR A 157 3.40 13.52 -14.24
N LEU A 158 4.67 13.71 -13.86
CA LEU A 158 5.31 15.03 -13.83
C LEU A 158 5.42 15.67 -15.22
N LYS A 159 5.72 14.89 -16.24
CA LYS A 159 5.85 15.39 -17.61
C LYS A 159 4.53 15.90 -18.17
N GLU A 160 3.44 15.28 -17.79
CA GLU A 160 2.11 15.59 -18.28
C GLU A 160 1.42 16.61 -17.38
N GLY A 161 1.87 16.78 -16.13
CA GLY A 161 1.25 17.64 -15.13
C GLY A 161 -0.17 17.19 -14.74
N MET A 162 -0.50 15.91 -14.98
CA MET A 162 -1.83 15.34 -14.79
C MET A 162 -1.82 14.20 -13.81
N LYS A 163 -2.98 14.00 -13.18
CA LYS A 163 -3.25 12.85 -12.32
C LYS A 163 -3.99 11.78 -13.10
N PHE A 164 -3.59 10.54 -12.85
CA PHE A 164 -4.24 9.36 -13.41
C PHE A 164 -4.66 8.42 -12.30
N CYS A 165 -5.76 7.73 -12.51
CA CYS A 165 -6.25 6.68 -11.64
C CYS A 165 -5.70 5.34 -12.12
N MET A 166 -4.95 4.65 -11.27
CA MET A 166 -4.43 3.30 -11.53
C MET A 166 -5.23 2.29 -10.72
N TRP A 167 -5.40 1.09 -11.24
CA TRP A 167 -6.17 0.06 -10.55
C TRP A 167 -5.82 -1.35 -11.00
N HIS A 168 -6.10 -2.32 -10.15
CA HIS A 168 -6.19 -3.72 -10.52
C HIS A 168 -7.11 -4.43 -9.52
N PRO A 169 -7.99 -5.36 -9.99
CA PRO A 169 -8.93 -6.04 -9.09
C PRO A 169 -8.27 -6.88 -8.00
N ASP A 170 -7.03 -7.32 -8.21
CA ASP A 170 -6.27 -8.13 -7.26
C ASP A 170 -5.40 -7.29 -6.29
N VAL A 171 -5.31 -5.96 -6.47
CA VAL A 171 -4.64 -5.05 -5.51
C VAL A 171 -5.71 -4.51 -4.56
N ARG A 172 -6.13 -5.38 -3.67
CA ARG A 172 -7.15 -5.08 -2.67
C ARG A 172 -6.55 -5.17 -1.28
N PRO A 173 -6.72 -4.09 -0.47
CA PRO A 173 -6.29 -4.11 0.94
C PRO A 173 -7.02 -5.15 1.77
#